data_24b7b4a00467a8596486847f9a59c353
#
_entry.id   24b7b4a00467a8596486847f9a59c353
#
_cell.length_a   1.000
_cell.length_b   1.000
_cell.length_c   1.000
_cell.angle_alpha   90.00
_cell.angle_beta   90.00
_cell.angle_gamma   90.00
#
_symmetry.space_group_name_H-M   'P 1'
#
loop_
_entity.id
_entity.type
_entity.pdbx_description
1 polymer ?
#
loop_
_entity_poly.entity_id
_entity_poly.type
_entity_poly.pdbx_seq_one_letter_code
_entity_poly.pdbx_strand_id
1 'polypeptide(L)'
;MDQWTREIPIVAERGKIVDRNGVVLADNDTAYTIFARSNAVKDKQGAARVLSSIVGMTEETLYEKLTKKKASEITIAKKVDKSVVENLAKAGLDGVYYSRDNMRFYPKSDALCQVLGFTSSDNVGTTGVEKYYDSFLSGQKGELLYETDLVGIEIKNSVAAYLPATNGYNVQLTIDYGIQEIVESCMEKVYTQYSPNSAECIVLDVTNFEVLALANYPSYDLNNVPRNDTELLNALTRNHLICDIYEPGSTFKIITSAINIEEYIQGNKKAYSTNYVFNSSRTRSVDGTTVKCWSNHANGKHSNQTLAEALNNSCNPCFTDIALSLGKETFYSYLSAFGFGNKTGIDYSGEAYGLLMPESAVRACDLARIGFGQTIAVSGLQLACATASAINGGYYYTPRLVKKVYADDGYVLQEREAELQSRTISEKASTILAKMLQGVVDDGSGKKAAVDGYAIGGKTGVLGLSCVIVAI
;
A
#
# COMPACT_ATOMS: atom_id res chain seq x y z
N MET A 1 -30.83 -34.15 19.08
CA MET A 1 -31.44 -32.85 19.45
C MET A 1 -31.46 -31.86 18.28
N ASP A 2 -30.72 -32.10 17.16
CA ASP A 2 -30.53 -31.13 16.08
C ASP A 2 -31.67 -30.99 15.05
N GLN A 3 -32.79 -31.67 15.21
CA GLN A 3 -33.93 -31.61 14.29
C GLN A 3 -35.02 -30.58 14.65
N TRP A 4 -34.89 -29.89 15.78
CA TRP A 4 -35.91 -29.05 16.37
C TRP A 4 -35.52 -27.59 16.54
N THR A 5 -34.27 -27.21 16.15
CA THR A 5 -33.79 -25.85 16.29
C THR A 5 -33.36 -25.28 14.92
N ARG A 6 -33.69 -24.02 14.67
CA ARG A 6 -33.24 -23.25 13.51
C ARG A 6 -32.26 -22.19 13.99
N GLU A 7 -31.09 -22.17 13.41
CA GLU A 7 -30.08 -21.13 13.60
C GLU A 7 -30.30 -19.99 12.59
N ILE A 8 -30.47 -18.78 13.10
CA ILE A 8 -30.46 -17.57 12.28
C ILE A 8 -29.19 -16.79 12.65
N PRO A 9 -28.23 -16.68 11.73
CA PRO A 9 -27.02 -15.92 12.00
C PRO A 9 -27.36 -14.42 12.10
N ILE A 10 -26.86 -13.79 13.16
CA ILE A 10 -26.91 -12.34 13.35
C ILE A 10 -25.60 -11.79 12.80
N VAL A 11 -25.69 -10.94 11.78
CA VAL A 11 -24.51 -10.40 11.12
C VAL A 11 -23.85 -9.36 12.04
N ALA A 12 -22.55 -9.55 12.34
CA ALA A 12 -21.72 -8.53 12.98
C ALA A 12 -21.40 -7.42 11.97
N GLU A 13 -21.32 -6.20 12.43
CA GLU A 13 -20.80 -5.10 11.61
C GLU A 13 -19.26 -5.18 11.56
N ARG A 14 -18.71 -5.00 10.36
CA ARG A 14 -17.27 -4.91 10.17
C ARG A 14 -16.78 -3.56 10.70
N GLY A 15 -15.65 -3.52 11.42
CA GLY A 15 -15.08 -2.30 11.95
C GLY A 15 -14.78 -1.27 10.85
N LYS A 16 -14.85 0.00 11.19
CA LYS A 16 -14.54 1.11 10.27
C LYS A 16 -13.05 1.25 10.05
N ILE A 17 -12.66 1.77 8.90
CA ILE A 17 -11.31 2.27 8.66
C ILE A 17 -11.39 3.79 8.55
N VAL A 18 -10.59 4.49 9.37
CA VAL A 18 -10.56 5.95 9.41
C VAL A 18 -9.13 6.46 9.20
N ASP A 19 -8.99 7.68 8.72
CA ASP A 19 -7.71 8.37 8.68
C ASP A 19 -7.23 8.81 10.07
N ARG A 20 -6.07 9.47 10.15
CA ARG A 20 -5.50 9.96 11.42
C ARG A 20 -6.38 11.00 12.15
N ASN A 21 -7.26 11.69 11.42
CA ASN A 21 -8.15 12.75 11.90
C ASN A 21 -9.59 12.25 12.14
N GLY A 22 -9.88 10.97 11.89
CA GLY A 22 -11.21 10.36 12.05
C GLY A 22 -12.09 10.45 10.80
N VAL A 23 -11.55 10.85 9.64
CA VAL A 23 -12.27 10.81 8.36
C VAL A 23 -12.53 9.37 7.97
N VAL A 24 -13.79 9.01 7.73
CA VAL A 24 -14.19 7.65 7.39
C VAL A 24 -13.76 7.32 5.96
N LEU A 25 -12.96 6.27 5.81
CA LEU A 25 -12.43 5.75 4.55
C LEU A 25 -13.13 4.44 4.13
N ALA A 26 -13.55 3.63 5.10
CA ALA A 26 -14.37 2.45 4.86
C ALA A 26 -15.39 2.27 5.99
N ASP A 27 -16.64 2.02 5.61
CA ASP A 27 -17.78 1.80 6.52
C ASP A 27 -18.66 0.66 5.99
N ASN A 28 -19.80 0.45 6.61
CA ASN A 28 -20.79 -0.52 6.18
C ASN A 28 -22.06 0.20 5.72
N ASP A 29 -22.69 -0.31 4.65
CA ASP A 29 -24.04 0.08 4.24
C ASP A 29 -24.99 -1.09 4.45
N THR A 30 -26.25 -0.76 4.66
CA THR A 30 -27.29 -1.77 4.84
C THR A 30 -27.59 -2.46 3.52
N ALA A 31 -27.40 -3.76 3.50
CA ALA A 31 -27.76 -4.62 2.38
C ALA A 31 -28.70 -5.74 2.83
N TYR A 32 -29.15 -6.54 1.90
CA TYR A 32 -30.03 -7.67 2.19
C TYR A 32 -29.59 -8.89 1.38
N THR A 33 -29.77 -10.08 1.96
CA THR A 33 -29.58 -11.34 1.26
C THR A 33 -30.93 -12.02 1.10
N ILE A 34 -31.27 -12.47 -0.12
CA ILE A 34 -32.51 -13.13 -0.47
C ILE A 34 -32.28 -14.64 -0.47
N PHE A 35 -33.19 -15.34 0.20
CA PHE A 35 -33.21 -16.79 0.33
C PHE A 35 -34.51 -17.37 -0.20
N ALA A 36 -34.45 -18.63 -0.62
CA ALA A 36 -35.65 -19.41 -0.95
C ALA A 36 -35.62 -20.79 -0.31
N ARG A 37 -36.76 -21.24 0.22
CA ARG A 37 -36.98 -22.62 0.61
C ARG A 37 -37.63 -23.36 -0.55
N SER A 38 -36.85 -24.16 -1.28
CA SER A 38 -37.27 -24.87 -2.48
C SER A 38 -38.54 -25.70 -2.29
N ASN A 39 -38.74 -26.29 -1.10
CA ASN A 39 -39.89 -27.09 -0.78
C ASN A 39 -41.16 -26.26 -0.50
N ALA A 40 -41.02 -24.99 -0.12
CA ALA A 40 -42.13 -24.08 0.14
C ALA A 40 -42.57 -23.31 -1.10
N VAL A 41 -41.70 -23.20 -2.13
CA VAL A 41 -42.05 -22.58 -3.42
C VAL A 41 -42.86 -23.56 -4.28
N LYS A 42 -44.19 -23.38 -4.34
CA LYS A 42 -45.11 -24.27 -5.08
C LYS A 42 -44.97 -24.12 -6.58
N ASP A 43 -45.01 -22.89 -7.10
CA ASP A 43 -44.80 -22.56 -8.51
C ASP A 43 -43.36 -22.04 -8.74
N LYS A 44 -42.45 -22.95 -8.99
CA LYS A 44 -41.02 -22.62 -9.21
C LYS A 44 -40.76 -21.85 -10.48
N GLN A 45 -41.54 -22.10 -11.53
CA GLN A 45 -41.38 -21.40 -12.81
C GLN A 45 -41.88 -19.96 -12.69
N GLY A 46 -43.05 -19.75 -12.11
CA GLY A 46 -43.60 -18.41 -11.86
C GLY A 46 -42.71 -17.60 -10.91
N ALA A 47 -42.22 -18.24 -9.86
CA ALA A 47 -41.26 -17.61 -8.93
C ALA A 47 -39.96 -17.22 -9.61
N ALA A 48 -39.38 -18.08 -10.45
CA ALA A 48 -38.15 -17.77 -11.21
C ALA A 48 -38.35 -16.57 -12.14
N ARG A 49 -39.49 -16.49 -12.83
CA ARG A 49 -39.83 -15.36 -13.71
C ARG A 49 -39.93 -14.04 -12.93
N VAL A 50 -40.63 -14.04 -11.80
CA VAL A 50 -40.81 -12.84 -10.98
C VAL A 50 -39.47 -12.44 -10.36
N LEU A 51 -38.71 -13.38 -9.80
CA LEU A 51 -37.37 -13.11 -9.24
C LEU A 51 -36.42 -12.57 -10.30
N SER A 52 -36.46 -13.08 -11.55
CA SER A 52 -35.62 -12.59 -12.65
C SER A 52 -35.76 -11.08 -12.85
N SER A 53 -37.00 -10.57 -12.83
CA SER A 53 -37.26 -9.13 -12.99
C SER A 53 -36.82 -8.30 -11.78
N ILE A 54 -36.67 -8.92 -10.58
CA ILE A 54 -36.35 -8.23 -9.34
C ILE A 54 -34.83 -8.24 -9.09
N VAL A 55 -34.14 -9.38 -9.29
CA VAL A 55 -32.73 -9.56 -8.95
C VAL A 55 -31.77 -9.48 -10.14
N GLY A 56 -32.30 -9.35 -11.38
CA GLY A 56 -31.50 -9.21 -12.60
C GLY A 56 -30.78 -10.49 -13.06
N MET A 57 -31.13 -11.66 -12.51
CA MET A 57 -30.64 -12.97 -12.95
C MET A 57 -31.56 -13.56 -14.01
N THR A 58 -31.03 -14.46 -14.86
CA THR A 58 -31.86 -15.14 -15.86
C THR A 58 -32.86 -16.09 -15.21
N GLU A 59 -34.03 -16.24 -15.84
CA GLU A 59 -35.11 -17.13 -15.38
C GLU A 59 -34.63 -18.58 -15.27
N GLU A 60 -33.81 -19.05 -16.24
CA GLU A 60 -33.22 -20.39 -16.24
C GLU A 60 -32.35 -20.63 -15.03
N THR A 61 -31.42 -19.71 -14.75
CA THR A 61 -30.52 -19.82 -13.59
C THR A 61 -31.30 -19.86 -12.27
N LEU A 62 -32.33 -19.05 -12.14
CA LEU A 62 -33.17 -19.03 -10.95
C LEU A 62 -34.01 -20.29 -10.81
N TYR A 63 -34.55 -20.79 -11.93
CA TYR A 63 -35.29 -22.05 -11.94
C TYR A 63 -34.42 -23.24 -11.55
N GLU A 64 -33.20 -23.32 -12.09
CA GLU A 64 -32.20 -24.33 -11.69
C GLU A 64 -31.88 -24.26 -10.20
N LYS A 65 -31.64 -23.06 -9.66
CA LYS A 65 -31.46 -22.86 -8.23
C LYS A 65 -32.64 -23.39 -7.43
N LEU A 66 -33.90 -23.01 -7.78
CA LEU A 66 -35.09 -23.41 -7.09
C LEU A 66 -35.44 -24.90 -7.19
N THR A 67 -34.88 -25.61 -8.19
CA THR A 67 -35.12 -27.04 -8.40
C THR A 67 -34.03 -27.95 -7.78
N LYS A 68 -32.95 -27.41 -7.24
CA LYS A 68 -31.87 -28.19 -6.56
C LYS A 68 -32.44 -29.03 -5.42
N LYS A 69 -32.42 -30.35 -5.56
CA LYS A 69 -33.07 -31.35 -4.67
C LYS A 69 -32.43 -31.53 -3.28
N LYS A 70 -31.24 -30.95 -2.99
CA LYS A 70 -30.46 -31.26 -1.78
C LYS A 70 -30.39 -30.15 -0.73
N ALA A 71 -30.95 -28.96 -0.98
CA ALA A 71 -30.85 -27.85 -0.04
C ALA A 71 -32.25 -27.49 0.52
N SER A 72 -32.36 -27.48 1.85
CA SER A 72 -33.56 -26.98 2.53
C SER A 72 -33.76 -25.48 2.31
N GLU A 73 -32.65 -24.77 2.15
CA GLU A 73 -32.60 -23.34 1.92
C GLU A 73 -31.53 -22.99 0.87
N ILE A 74 -31.81 -22.04 -0.01
CA ILE A 74 -30.93 -21.62 -1.11
C ILE A 74 -30.77 -20.11 -1.07
N THR A 75 -29.55 -19.62 -1.21
CA THR A 75 -29.29 -18.20 -1.43
C THR A 75 -29.59 -17.84 -2.89
N ILE A 76 -30.54 -16.96 -3.09
CA ILE A 76 -30.92 -16.43 -4.42
C ILE A 76 -29.97 -15.32 -4.83
N ALA A 77 -29.87 -14.26 -4.02
CA ALA A 77 -28.99 -13.12 -4.26
C ALA A 77 -28.44 -12.58 -2.93
N LYS A 78 -27.17 -12.16 -2.93
CA LYS A 78 -26.52 -11.52 -1.78
C LYS A 78 -26.34 -10.03 -2.02
N LYS A 79 -26.30 -9.24 -0.96
CA LYS A 79 -25.94 -7.82 -0.98
C LYS A 79 -26.82 -6.98 -1.90
N VAL A 80 -28.13 -7.24 -1.88
CA VAL A 80 -29.10 -6.47 -2.66
C VAL A 80 -29.57 -5.24 -1.89
N ASP A 81 -29.92 -4.21 -2.63
CA ASP A 81 -30.42 -2.95 -2.07
C ASP A 81 -31.81 -3.09 -1.48
N LYS A 82 -32.18 -2.13 -0.61
CA LYS A 82 -33.50 -2.05 -0.01
C LYS A 82 -34.64 -2.02 -1.04
N SER A 83 -34.46 -1.35 -2.16
CA SER A 83 -35.45 -1.28 -3.27
C SER A 83 -35.80 -2.66 -3.85
N VAL A 84 -34.80 -3.55 -3.94
CA VAL A 84 -35.00 -4.94 -4.41
C VAL A 84 -35.89 -5.70 -3.43
N VAL A 85 -35.63 -5.54 -2.12
CA VAL A 85 -36.40 -6.18 -1.07
C VAL A 85 -37.83 -5.64 -0.99
N GLU A 86 -38.04 -4.33 -1.21
CA GLU A 86 -39.37 -3.73 -1.27
C GLU A 86 -40.18 -4.30 -2.45
N ASN A 87 -39.55 -4.52 -3.61
CA ASN A 87 -40.16 -5.16 -4.75
C ASN A 87 -40.46 -6.64 -4.50
N LEU A 88 -39.56 -7.35 -3.82
CA LEU A 88 -39.78 -8.73 -3.40
C LEU A 88 -40.97 -8.86 -2.45
N ALA A 89 -41.07 -7.97 -1.47
CA ALA A 89 -42.21 -7.94 -0.53
C ALA A 89 -43.56 -7.69 -1.21
N LYS A 90 -43.59 -6.80 -2.23
CA LYS A 90 -44.76 -6.56 -3.04
C LYS A 90 -45.19 -7.77 -3.90
N ALA A 91 -44.19 -8.56 -4.34
CA ALA A 91 -44.43 -9.75 -5.13
C ALA A 91 -45.07 -10.91 -4.35
N GLY A 92 -44.89 -10.95 -3.03
CA GLY A 92 -45.54 -11.90 -2.12
C GLY A 92 -45.29 -13.36 -2.44
N LEU A 93 -44.05 -13.73 -2.79
CA LEU A 93 -43.70 -15.09 -3.20
C LEU A 93 -43.58 -16.02 -1.99
N ASP A 94 -44.44 -17.06 -1.97
CA ASP A 94 -44.40 -18.10 -0.94
C ASP A 94 -43.00 -18.79 -0.92
N GLY A 95 -42.41 -18.95 0.25
CA GLY A 95 -41.14 -19.65 0.41
C GLY A 95 -39.90 -18.82 0.03
N VAL A 96 -40.07 -17.56 -0.37
CA VAL A 96 -38.95 -16.62 -0.60
C VAL A 96 -38.94 -15.56 0.51
N TYR A 97 -37.80 -15.30 1.08
CA TYR A 97 -37.65 -14.35 2.18
C TYR A 97 -36.27 -13.68 2.12
N TYR A 98 -36.03 -12.69 2.95
CA TYR A 98 -34.78 -11.96 3.03
C TYR A 98 -34.35 -11.79 4.48
N SER A 99 -33.05 -11.62 4.66
CA SER A 99 -32.47 -11.18 5.93
C SER A 99 -31.64 -9.92 5.73
N ARG A 100 -31.53 -9.12 6.80
CA ARG A 100 -30.60 -7.98 6.80
C ARG A 100 -29.18 -8.52 6.68
N ASP A 101 -28.38 -7.84 5.89
CA ASP A 101 -26.97 -8.06 5.65
C ASP A 101 -26.28 -6.69 5.65
N ASN A 102 -24.97 -6.64 5.64
CA ASN A 102 -24.20 -5.41 5.48
C ASN A 102 -23.24 -5.55 4.31
N MET A 103 -23.02 -4.47 3.59
CA MET A 103 -22.10 -4.36 2.48
C MET A 103 -21.02 -3.37 2.83
N ARG A 104 -19.76 -3.70 2.54
CA ARG A 104 -18.66 -2.77 2.70
C ARG A 104 -18.83 -1.60 1.75
N PHE A 105 -18.67 -0.38 2.26
CA PHE A 105 -18.83 0.86 1.52
C PHE A 105 -17.60 1.76 1.72
N TYR A 106 -17.13 2.36 0.64
CA TYR A 106 -15.96 3.22 0.61
C TYR A 106 -16.39 4.63 0.19
N PRO A 107 -16.59 5.55 1.14
CA PRO A 107 -17.13 6.91 0.86
C PRO A 107 -16.27 7.73 -0.10
N LYS A 108 -15.01 7.35 -0.27
CA LYS A 108 -14.02 8.05 -1.10
C LYS A 108 -13.72 7.33 -2.42
N SER A 109 -14.56 6.36 -2.78
CA SER A 109 -14.54 5.61 -4.05
C SER A 109 -13.17 5.01 -4.39
N ASP A 110 -12.33 5.71 -5.14
CA ASP A 110 -11.04 5.26 -5.66
C ASP A 110 -9.84 5.73 -4.83
N ALA A 111 -10.06 6.65 -3.88
CA ALA A 111 -8.99 7.12 -3.00
C ALA A 111 -8.40 5.97 -2.16
N LEU A 112 -7.07 5.90 -2.10
CA LEU A 112 -6.34 4.87 -1.34
C LEU A 112 -6.67 3.43 -1.77
N CYS A 113 -7.15 3.19 -2.98
CA CYS A 113 -7.70 1.89 -3.36
C CYS A 113 -6.71 0.72 -3.18
N GLN A 114 -5.43 0.89 -3.48
CA GLN A 114 -4.41 -0.14 -3.23
C GLN A 114 -4.00 -0.22 -1.75
N VAL A 115 -4.21 0.83 -0.96
CA VAL A 115 -3.89 0.84 0.48
C VAL A 115 -5.01 0.17 1.26
N LEU A 116 -6.25 0.63 1.10
CA LEU A 116 -7.41 0.08 1.79
C LEU A 116 -7.65 -1.37 1.36
N GLY A 117 -7.61 -1.62 0.06
CA GLY A 117 -8.07 -2.88 -0.50
C GLY A 117 -9.59 -3.02 -0.40
N PHE A 118 -10.10 -4.22 -0.63
CA PHE A 118 -11.53 -4.51 -0.63
C PHE A 118 -11.85 -5.85 0.01
N THR A 119 -13.14 -6.05 0.29
CA THR A 119 -13.68 -7.30 0.84
C THR A 119 -14.33 -8.17 -0.24
N SER A 120 -14.41 -9.47 0.01
CA SER A 120 -15.26 -10.41 -0.76
C SER A 120 -16.76 -10.14 -0.52
N SER A 121 -17.63 -10.86 -1.26
CA SER A 121 -19.07 -10.86 -1.02
C SER A 121 -19.47 -11.32 0.39
N ASP A 122 -18.59 -12.02 1.09
CA ASP A 122 -18.81 -12.50 2.46
C ASP A 122 -18.16 -11.59 3.53
N ASN A 123 -17.78 -10.37 3.15
CA ASN A 123 -17.11 -9.36 3.98
C ASN A 123 -15.75 -9.79 4.55
N VAL A 124 -15.05 -10.71 3.87
CA VAL A 124 -13.68 -11.11 4.22
C VAL A 124 -12.69 -10.24 3.46
N GLY A 125 -11.69 -9.70 4.13
CA GLY A 125 -10.66 -8.86 3.50
C GLY A 125 -9.85 -9.61 2.45
N THR A 126 -9.73 -9.05 1.24
CA THR A 126 -9.08 -9.70 0.09
C THR A 126 -7.71 -9.13 -0.19
N THR A 127 -7.55 -7.82 -0.11
CA THR A 127 -6.30 -7.09 -0.36
C THR A 127 -6.13 -5.95 0.66
N GLY A 128 -4.97 -5.32 0.69
CA GLY A 128 -4.72 -4.11 1.45
C GLY A 128 -4.87 -4.25 2.97
N VAL A 129 -5.22 -3.15 3.61
CA VAL A 129 -5.51 -3.06 5.05
C VAL A 129 -6.70 -3.94 5.43
N GLU A 130 -7.72 -4.02 4.56
CA GLU A 130 -8.87 -4.91 4.74
C GLU A 130 -8.45 -6.36 4.96
N LYS A 131 -7.42 -6.83 4.24
CA LYS A 131 -6.88 -8.18 4.40
C LYS A 131 -5.94 -8.29 5.59
N TYR A 132 -5.02 -7.34 5.75
CA TYR A 132 -3.98 -7.43 6.79
C TYR A 132 -4.60 -7.38 8.19
N TYR A 133 -5.63 -6.56 8.36
CA TYR A 133 -6.35 -6.40 9.64
C TYR A 133 -7.71 -7.12 9.66
N ASP A 134 -7.94 -8.10 8.78
CA ASP A 134 -9.22 -8.79 8.68
C ASP A 134 -9.68 -9.41 10.01
N SER A 135 -8.77 -10.00 10.77
CA SER A 135 -9.07 -10.60 12.09
C SER A 135 -9.57 -9.60 13.12
N PHE A 136 -9.19 -8.34 13.02
CA PHE A 136 -9.68 -7.26 13.89
C PHE A 136 -10.96 -6.63 13.34
N LEU A 137 -11.00 -6.38 12.03
CA LEU A 137 -12.12 -5.74 11.36
C LEU A 137 -13.36 -6.64 11.32
N SER A 138 -13.19 -7.95 11.16
CA SER A 138 -14.30 -8.90 11.13
C SER A 138 -14.84 -9.11 12.54
N GLY A 139 -16.09 -8.78 12.79
CA GLY A 139 -16.73 -9.10 14.05
C GLY A 139 -17.02 -10.61 14.20
N GLN A 140 -17.58 -10.97 15.32
CA GLN A 140 -18.09 -12.32 15.58
C GLN A 140 -19.60 -12.36 15.36
N LYS A 141 -20.04 -13.26 14.48
CA LYS A 141 -21.46 -13.46 14.21
C LYS A 141 -22.18 -13.92 15.49
N GLY A 142 -23.33 -13.37 15.72
CA GLY A 142 -24.25 -13.88 16.73
C GLY A 142 -25.15 -14.95 16.13
N GLU A 143 -25.90 -15.62 16.99
CA GLU A 143 -26.82 -16.70 16.61
C GLU A 143 -28.14 -16.53 17.38
N LEU A 144 -29.22 -16.72 16.66
CA LEU A 144 -30.55 -16.77 17.21
C LEU A 144 -31.13 -18.16 16.92
N LEU A 145 -31.36 -18.94 17.99
CA LEU A 145 -31.92 -20.27 17.89
C LEU A 145 -33.41 -20.21 18.16
N TYR A 146 -34.21 -20.67 17.20
CA TYR A 146 -35.64 -20.85 17.32
C TYR A 146 -35.97 -22.34 17.35
N GLU A 147 -37.01 -22.71 18.14
CA GLU A 147 -37.60 -24.03 18.02
C GLU A 147 -38.52 -24.11 16.80
N THR A 148 -38.40 -25.20 16.06
CA THR A 148 -39.26 -25.47 14.88
C THR A 148 -40.10 -26.71 15.11
N ASP A 149 -41.27 -26.81 14.45
CA ASP A 149 -42.06 -28.02 14.38
C ASP A 149 -41.39 -29.08 13.47
N LEU A 150 -41.97 -30.27 13.41
CA LEU A 150 -41.50 -31.41 12.59
C LEU A 150 -41.40 -31.09 11.07
N VAL A 151 -42.01 -30.02 10.62
CA VAL A 151 -42.00 -29.59 9.20
C VAL A 151 -41.05 -28.41 9.02
N GLY A 152 -40.40 -27.96 10.08
CA GLY A 152 -39.44 -26.82 10.03
C GLY A 152 -40.13 -25.45 10.11
N ILE A 153 -41.39 -25.40 10.56
CA ILE A 153 -42.12 -24.14 10.76
C ILE A 153 -41.81 -23.62 12.17
N GLU A 154 -41.43 -22.34 12.25
CA GLU A 154 -41.08 -21.64 13.49
C GLU A 154 -42.26 -21.64 14.46
N ILE A 155 -42.05 -22.11 15.69
CA ILE A 155 -43.04 -22.05 16.77
C ILE A 155 -43.04 -20.61 17.31
N LYS A 156 -44.16 -19.93 17.20
CA LYS A 156 -44.28 -18.52 17.60
C LYS A 156 -43.85 -18.34 19.07
N ASN A 157 -42.92 -17.40 19.28
CA ASN A 157 -42.34 -17.02 20.57
C ASN A 157 -41.41 -18.06 21.24
N SER A 158 -40.82 -18.99 20.49
CA SER A 158 -39.91 -19.98 21.02
C SER A 158 -38.43 -19.60 20.68
N VAL A 159 -37.90 -18.58 21.34
CA VAL A 159 -36.43 -18.33 21.30
C VAL A 159 -35.77 -19.31 22.25
N ALA A 160 -35.03 -20.29 21.69
CA ALA A 160 -34.31 -21.29 22.52
C ALA A 160 -32.97 -20.72 23.06
N ALA A 161 -32.27 -19.90 22.28
CA ALA A 161 -31.06 -19.20 22.72
C ALA A 161 -30.79 -17.95 21.83
N TYR A 162 -30.12 -16.97 22.42
CA TYR A 162 -29.66 -15.76 21.78
C TYR A 162 -28.19 -15.52 22.13
N LEU A 163 -27.32 -15.58 21.13
CA LEU A 163 -25.93 -15.16 21.23
C LEU A 163 -25.81 -13.85 20.47
N PRO A 164 -25.50 -12.71 21.12
CA PRO A 164 -25.37 -11.43 20.43
C PRO A 164 -24.14 -11.44 19.49
N ALA A 165 -24.26 -10.76 18.35
CA ALA A 165 -23.11 -10.48 17.53
C ALA A 165 -22.18 -9.48 18.23
N THR A 166 -20.87 -9.64 18.01
CA THR A 166 -19.85 -8.67 18.44
C THR A 166 -19.26 -7.99 17.21
N ASN A 167 -19.39 -6.67 17.11
CA ASN A 167 -18.84 -5.92 15.99
C ASN A 167 -17.30 -5.99 15.95
N GLY A 168 -16.75 -5.81 14.75
CA GLY A 168 -15.30 -5.71 14.56
C GLY A 168 -14.74 -4.42 15.15
N TYR A 169 -13.43 -4.44 15.41
CA TYR A 169 -12.69 -3.28 15.87
C TYR A 169 -12.44 -2.31 14.72
N ASN A 170 -12.45 -1.02 15.00
CA ASN A 170 -12.09 0.03 14.06
C ASN A 170 -10.57 0.13 13.91
N VAL A 171 -10.12 0.49 12.72
CA VAL A 171 -8.71 0.70 12.39
C VAL A 171 -8.48 2.17 12.05
N GLN A 172 -7.60 2.84 12.80
CA GLN A 172 -7.16 4.20 12.48
C GLN A 172 -5.82 4.16 11.76
N LEU A 173 -5.78 4.72 10.56
CA LEU A 173 -4.56 4.84 9.77
C LEU A 173 -3.69 6.02 10.23
N THR A 174 -2.43 6.01 9.78
CA THR A 174 -1.51 7.16 9.87
C THR A 174 -1.73 8.14 8.72
N ILE A 175 -2.44 7.73 7.68
CA ILE A 175 -2.79 8.55 6.52
C ILE A 175 -3.51 9.84 6.97
N ASP A 176 -3.11 10.95 6.38
CA ASP A 176 -3.85 12.22 6.42
C ASP A 176 -4.59 12.39 5.10
N TYR A 177 -5.94 12.32 5.16
CA TYR A 177 -6.75 12.36 3.94
C TYR A 177 -6.60 13.67 3.18
N GLY A 178 -6.33 14.78 3.85
CA GLY A 178 -6.08 16.07 3.18
C GLY A 178 -4.78 16.04 2.36
N ILE A 179 -3.72 15.45 2.89
CA ILE A 179 -2.45 15.24 2.14
C ILE A 179 -2.68 14.25 1.01
N GLN A 180 -3.40 13.16 1.27
CA GLN A 180 -3.73 12.14 0.27
C GLN A 180 -4.47 12.71 -0.93
N GLU A 181 -5.49 13.54 -0.69
CA GLU A 181 -6.28 14.18 -1.76
C GLU A 181 -5.41 15.07 -2.66
N ILE A 182 -4.47 15.83 -2.07
CA ILE A 182 -3.50 16.63 -2.83
C ILE A 182 -2.60 15.73 -3.67
N VAL A 183 -2.07 14.65 -3.08
CA VAL A 183 -1.20 13.69 -3.78
C VAL A 183 -1.95 13.06 -4.94
N GLU A 184 -3.15 12.54 -4.74
CA GLU A 184 -3.95 11.92 -5.79
C GLU A 184 -4.26 12.89 -6.92
N SER A 185 -4.68 14.12 -6.61
CA SER A 185 -4.92 15.15 -7.62
C SER A 185 -3.67 15.47 -8.46
N CYS A 186 -2.48 15.50 -7.82
CA CYS A 186 -1.23 15.71 -8.54
C CYS A 186 -0.86 14.51 -9.42
N MET A 187 -1.04 13.29 -8.89
CA MET A 187 -0.74 12.04 -9.60
C MET A 187 -1.66 11.82 -10.80
N GLU A 188 -2.94 12.14 -10.67
CA GLU A 188 -3.91 12.10 -11.77
C GLU A 188 -3.49 13.02 -12.92
N LYS A 189 -3.06 14.26 -12.60
CA LYS A 189 -2.54 15.19 -13.62
C LYS A 189 -1.31 14.64 -14.32
N VAL A 190 -0.35 14.09 -13.57
CA VAL A 190 0.87 13.47 -14.14
C VAL A 190 0.50 12.28 -15.02
N TYR A 191 -0.38 11.39 -14.52
CA TYR A 191 -0.81 10.20 -15.24
C TYR A 191 -1.53 10.56 -16.55
N THR A 192 -2.43 11.54 -16.50
CA THR A 192 -3.16 12.02 -17.69
C THR A 192 -2.24 12.73 -18.70
N GLN A 193 -1.31 13.56 -18.21
CA GLN A 193 -0.44 14.36 -19.08
C GLN A 193 0.62 13.54 -19.78
N TYR A 194 1.20 12.54 -19.10
CA TYR A 194 2.37 11.80 -19.60
C TYR A 194 2.04 10.36 -20.01
N SER A 195 0.84 9.86 -19.66
CA SER A 195 0.37 8.49 -19.96
C SER A 195 1.42 7.41 -19.65
N PRO A 196 2.03 7.40 -18.46
CA PRO A 196 2.96 6.35 -18.09
C PRO A 196 2.21 5.02 -17.88
N ASN A 197 2.92 3.89 -17.85
CA ASN A 197 2.33 2.60 -17.51
C ASN A 197 1.81 2.59 -16.07
N SER A 198 2.56 3.20 -15.16
CA SER A 198 2.17 3.41 -13.75
C SER A 198 2.77 4.71 -13.21
N ALA A 199 2.19 5.21 -12.12
CA ALA A 199 2.72 6.36 -11.40
C ALA A 199 2.44 6.18 -9.90
N GLU A 200 3.45 6.39 -9.06
CA GLU A 200 3.38 6.14 -7.63
C GLU A 200 3.91 7.34 -6.83
N CYS A 201 3.31 7.58 -5.68
CA CYS A 201 3.77 8.59 -4.72
C CYS A 201 3.60 8.10 -3.30
N ILE A 202 4.60 8.33 -2.45
CA ILE A 202 4.55 8.10 -1.01
C ILE A 202 5.03 9.33 -0.26
N VAL A 203 4.32 9.68 0.81
CA VAL A 203 4.70 10.74 1.75
C VAL A 203 4.87 10.13 3.13
N LEU A 204 6.07 10.29 3.71
CA LEU A 204 6.43 9.81 5.04
C LEU A 204 6.68 10.98 5.98
N ASP A 205 6.24 10.85 7.23
CA ASP A 205 6.76 11.66 8.33
C ASP A 205 8.16 11.13 8.70
N VAL A 206 9.17 11.96 8.47
CA VAL A 206 10.57 11.58 8.69
C VAL A 206 10.91 11.38 10.17
N THR A 207 10.08 11.88 11.08
CA THR A 207 10.33 11.82 12.53
C THR A 207 9.99 10.47 13.13
N ASN A 208 9.07 9.71 12.49
CA ASN A 208 8.52 8.49 13.05
C ASN A 208 8.11 7.43 12.01
N PHE A 209 8.32 7.69 10.72
CA PHE A 209 7.97 6.87 9.55
C PHE A 209 6.49 6.49 9.45
N GLU A 210 5.58 7.34 9.94
CA GLU A 210 4.18 7.26 9.59
C GLU A 210 4.00 7.55 8.10
N VAL A 211 3.23 6.70 7.41
CA VAL A 211 2.83 6.96 6.03
C VAL A 211 1.68 7.96 6.06
N LEU A 212 1.93 9.19 5.58
CA LEU A 212 0.94 10.26 5.56
C LEU A 212 0.07 10.21 4.30
N ALA A 213 0.63 9.76 3.18
CA ALA A 213 -0.09 9.53 1.94
C ALA A 213 0.62 8.44 1.11
N LEU A 214 -0.15 7.67 0.36
CA LEU A 214 0.34 6.67 -0.58
C LEU A 214 -0.64 6.51 -1.74
N ALA A 215 -0.20 6.81 -2.96
CA ALA A 215 -1.00 6.70 -4.17
C ALA A 215 -0.30 5.85 -5.22
N ASN A 216 -1.06 5.00 -5.90
CA ASN A 216 -0.64 4.25 -7.07
C ASN A 216 -1.67 4.47 -8.19
N TYR A 217 -1.20 4.67 -9.41
CA TYR A 217 -2.01 4.80 -10.62
C TYR A 217 -1.63 3.73 -11.63
N PRO A 218 -2.62 3.16 -12.36
CA PRO A 218 -4.03 3.54 -12.36
C PRO A 218 -4.77 3.18 -11.07
N SER A 219 -5.76 4.03 -10.68
CA SER A 219 -6.69 3.78 -9.57
C SER A 219 -7.93 2.99 -10.04
N TYR A 220 -8.75 2.53 -9.11
CA TYR A 220 -10.03 1.86 -9.38
C TYR A 220 -11.03 2.13 -8.26
N ASP A 221 -12.33 2.13 -8.59
CA ASP A 221 -13.41 2.32 -7.62
C ASP A 221 -13.57 1.08 -6.72
N LEU A 222 -13.37 1.27 -5.41
CA LEU A 222 -13.51 0.22 -4.40
C LEU A 222 -14.96 -0.28 -4.25
N ASN A 223 -15.93 0.53 -4.61
CA ASN A 223 -17.35 0.13 -4.61
C ASN A 223 -17.73 -0.65 -5.88
N ASN A 224 -16.92 -0.57 -6.95
CA ASN A 224 -17.15 -1.26 -8.21
C ASN A 224 -15.92 -2.02 -8.71
N VAL A 225 -15.43 -2.94 -7.90
CA VAL A 225 -14.23 -3.74 -8.18
C VAL A 225 -14.46 -4.66 -9.38
N PRO A 226 -13.55 -4.73 -10.38
CA PRO A 226 -13.72 -5.57 -11.59
C PRO A 226 -13.44 -7.06 -11.29
N ARG A 227 -14.31 -7.69 -10.49
CA ARG A 227 -14.12 -9.07 -9.97
C ARG A 227 -14.16 -10.16 -11.03
N ASN A 228 -14.76 -9.86 -12.21
CA ASN A 228 -14.91 -10.81 -13.30
C ASN A 228 -13.68 -10.88 -14.23
N ASP A 229 -12.74 -9.95 -14.10
CA ASP A 229 -11.50 -9.87 -14.85
C ASP A 229 -10.31 -10.01 -13.90
N THR A 230 -9.81 -11.23 -13.76
CA THR A 230 -8.73 -11.55 -12.81
C THR A 230 -7.41 -10.88 -13.19
N GLU A 231 -7.12 -10.71 -14.47
CA GLU A 231 -5.88 -10.08 -14.93
C GLU A 231 -5.90 -8.58 -14.62
N LEU A 232 -6.96 -7.90 -14.99
CA LEU A 232 -7.18 -6.49 -14.67
C LEU A 232 -7.20 -6.26 -13.16
N LEU A 233 -7.91 -7.11 -12.41
CA LEU A 233 -7.98 -7.03 -10.96
C LEU A 233 -6.58 -7.11 -10.32
N ASN A 234 -5.77 -8.07 -10.71
CA ASN A 234 -4.41 -8.24 -10.18
C ASN A 234 -3.53 -7.02 -10.51
N ALA A 235 -3.66 -6.47 -11.73
CA ALA A 235 -2.91 -5.28 -12.13
C ALA A 235 -3.30 -4.04 -11.31
N LEU A 236 -4.61 -3.80 -11.11
CA LEU A 236 -5.11 -2.63 -10.42
C LEU A 236 -4.91 -2.66 -8.89
N THR A 237 -4.96 -3.86 -8.28
CA THR A 237 -4.90 -4.01 -6.82
C THR A 237 -3.49 -4.07 -6.25
N ARG A 238 -2.48 -4.15 -7.11
CA ARG A 238 -1.10 -4.25 -6.69
C ARG A 238 -0.57 -2.90 -6.19
N ASN A 239 -0.02 -2.88 -4.99
CA ASN A 239 0.68 -1.71 -4.46
C ASN A 239 2.14 -1.76 -4.90
N HIS A 240 2.45 -1.06 -5.99
CA HIS A 240 3.78 -1.08 -6.62
C HIS A 240 4.88 -0.52 -5.71
N LEU A 241 4.57 0.48 -4.87
CA LEU A 241 5.54 1.05 -3.91
C LEU A 241 6.04 0.06 -2.86
N ILE A 242 5.19 -0.90 -2.48
CA ILE A 242 5.50 -1.88 -1.43
C ILE A 242 5.91 -3.23 -2.01
N CYS A 243 5.23 -3.66 -3.10
CA CYS A 243 5.31 -5.02 -3.62
C CYS A 243 6.27 -5.18 -4.79
N ASP A 244 6.69 -4.10 -5.46
CA ASP A 244 7.56 -4.15 -6.62
C ASP A 244 8.94 -3.58 -6.32
N ILE A 245 9.92 -4.04 -7.09
CA ILE A 245 11.30 -3.61 -6.97
C ILE A 245 11.81 -3.05 -8.30
N TYR A 246 12.64 -2.04 -8.21
CA TYR A 246 13.28 -1.41 -9.36
C TYR A 246 14.69 -0.95 -9.00
N GLU A 247 15.52 -0.72 -10.00
CA GLU A 247 16.83 -0.09 -9.79
C GLU A 247 16.63 1.41 -9.50
N PRO A 248 17.04 1.93 -8.30
CA PRO A 248 16.75 3.31 -7.90
C PRO A 248 17.50 4.37 -8.73
N GLY A 249 18.53 3.95 -9.44
CA GLY A 249 19.36 4.85 -10.23
C GLY A 249 19.94 6.00 -9.40
N SER A 250 19.97 7.20 -9.97
CA SER A 250 20.63 8.36 -9.35
C SER A 250 20.01 8.84 -8.03
N THR A 251 18.84 8.38 -7.62
CA THR A 251 18.30 8.67 -6.28
C THR A 251 19.10 7.98 -5.18
N PHE A 252 19.70 6.83 -5.49
CA PHE A 252 20.56 6.09 -4.57
C PHE A 252 21.85 6.85 -4.19
N LYS A 253 22.24 7.87 -4.96
CA LYS A 253 23.37 8.74 -4.63
C LYS A 253 23.19 9.49 -3.31
N ILE A 254 21.98 9.64 -2.82
CA ILE A 254 21.68 10.12 -1.45
C ILE A 254 22.37 9.22 -0.44
N ILE A 255 22.17 7.92 -0.56
CA ILE A 255 22.71 6.91 0.36
C ILE A 255 24.24 6.84 0.23
N THR A 256 24.78 6.83 -0.98
CA THR A 256 26.22 6.84 -1.21
C THR A 256 26.89 8.09 -0.64
N SER A 257 26.25 9.27 -0.77
CA SER A 257 26.73 10.50 -0.13
C SER A 257 26.69 10.41 1.37
N ALA A 258 25.59 9.90 1.95
CA ALA A 258 25.43 9.69 3.39
C ALA A 258 26.57 8.84 3.95
N ILE A 259 26.85 7.70 3.33
CA ILE A 259 27.93 6.78 3.71
C ILE A 259 29.30 7.50 3.68
N ASN A 260 29.59 8.18 2.58
CA ASN A 260 30.89 8.87 2.43
C ASN A 260 31.07 9.99 3.47
N ILE A 261 30.03 10.78 3.75
CA ILE A 261 30.07 11.87 4.71
C ILE A 261 30.29 11.30 6.13
N GLU A 262 29.54 10.25 6.48
CA GLU A 262 29.67 9.58 7.77
C GLU A 262 31.07 9.01 7.97
N GLU A 263 31.57 8.24 7.02
CA GLU A 263 32.91 7.64 7.08
C GLU A 263 34.03 8.70 7.17
N TYR A 264 33.86 9.83 6.46
CA TYR A 264 34.78 10.94 6.59
C TYR A 264 34.79 11.55 8.02
N ILE A 265 33.59 11.72 8.60
CA ILE A 265 33.45 12.21 9.98
C ILE A 265 34.08 11.25 10.98
N GLN A 266 33.96 9.94 10.75
CA GLN A 266 34.57 8.89 11.56
C GLN A 266 36.11 8.76 11.39
N GLY A 267 36.68 9.54 10.46
CA GLY A 267 38.11 9.55 10.19
C GLY A 267 38.62 8.46 9.26
N ASN A 268 37.72 7.79 8.52
CA ASN A 268 38.13 6.82 7.51
C ASN A 268 38.90 7.51 6.36
N LYS A 269 40.17 7.14 6.19
CA LYS A 269 41.06 7.72 5.19
C LYS A 269 40.65 7.40 3.74
N LYS A 270 39.75 6.43 3.55
CA LYS A 270 39.20 6.06 2.25
C LYS A 270 37.99 6.94 1.85
N ALA A 271 37.40 7.66 2.82
CA ALA A 271 36.31 8.56 2.55
C ALA A 271 36.80 9.92 2.03
N TYR A 272 36.08 10.49 1.11
CA TYR A 272 36.40 11.81 0.56
C TYR A 272 35.80 12.92 1.45
N SER A 273 36.60 13.96 1.71
CA SER A 273 36.09 15.16 2.38
C SER A 273 35.03 15.86 1.52
N THR A 274 34.18 16.64 2.15
CA THR A 274 33.15 17.45 1.44
C THR A 274 33.78 18.46 0.48
N ASN A 275 35.02 18.89 0.74
CA ASN A 275 35.77 19.85 -0.08
C ASN A 275 36.73 19.14 -1.08
N TYR A 276 36.74 17.81 -1.12
CA TYR A 276 37.53 17.07 -2.07
C TYR A 276 37.01 17.36 -3.51
N VAL A 277 37.92 17.65 -4.42
CA VAL A 277 37.60 17.93 -5.82
C VAL A 277 37.86 16.69 -6.67
N PHE A 278 36.79 16.09 -7.16
CA PHE A 278 36.86 14.95 -8.08
C PHE A 278 37.29 15.43 -9.46
N ASN A 279 38.45 14.98 -9.89
CA ASN A 279 38.88 15.18 -11.30
C ASN A 279 38.20 14.13 -12.17
N SER A 280 36.92 14.33 -12.46
CA SER A 280 36.11 13.36 -13.16
C SER A 280 36.16 13.52 -14.69
N SER A 281 36.71 12.51 -15.33
CA SER A 281 36.47 12.32 -16.76
C SER A 281 35.04 11.84 -16.98
N ARG A 282 34.54 11.97 -18.21
CA ARG A 282 33.19 11.46 -18.59
C ARG A 282 33.00 9.97 -18.33
N THR A 283 34.07 9.22 -18.32
CA THR A 283 34.06 7.74 -18.22
C THR A 283 35.00 7.25 -17.13
N ARG A 284 34.63 6.12 -16.50
CA ARG A 284 35.48 5.33 -15.62
C ARG A 284 35.49 3.89 -16.11
N SER A 285 36.66 3.31 -16.27
CA SER A 285 36.82 1.90 -16.59
C SER A 285 37.07 1.14 -15.26
N VAL A 286 36.28 0.11 -14.98
CA VAL A 286 36.38 -0.75 -13.81
C VAL A 286 36.19 -2.19 -14.27
N ASP A 287 37.20 -3.05 -14.08
CA ASP A 287 37.17 -4.46 -14.50
C ASP A 287 36.72 -4.67 -15.96
N GLY A 288 37.25 -3.85 -16.89
CA GLY A 288 36.88 -3.89 -18.31
C GLY A 288 35.49 -3.33 -18.64
N THR A 289 34.72 -2.90 -17.64
CA THR A 289 33.43 -2.27 -17.84
C THR A 289 33.57 -0.75 -17.77
N THR A 290 32.94 -0.04 -18.71
CA THR A 290 32.99 1.44 -18.76
C THR A 290 31.70 2.02 -18.16
N VAL A 291 31.82 2.72 -17.01
CA VAL A 291 30.79 3.59 -16.46
C VAL A 291 30.84 4.94 -17.18
N LYS A 292 29.68 5.40 -17.67
CA LYS A 292 29.57 6.69 -18.35
C LYS A 292 28.72 7.68 -17.55
N CYS A 293 29.12 8.95 -17.58
CA CYS A 293 28.22 10.01 -17.13
C CYS A 293 27.09 10.20 -18.14
N TRP A 294 25.91 10.56 -17.68
CA TRP A 294 24.78 10.93 -18.55
C TRP A 294 25.09 12.20 -19.37
N SER A 295 25.86 13.12 -18.78
CA SER A 295 26.33 14.33 -19.48
C SER A 295 27.56 14.05 -20.35
N ASN A 296 27.69 14.77 -21.42
CA ASN A 296 28.90 14.73 -22.28
C ASN A 296 30.09 15.54 -21.71
N HIS A 297 29.96 16.14 -20.51
CA HIS A 297 30.92 17.04 -19.87
C HIS A 297 31.27 18.28 -20.71
N ALA A 298 30.41 18.63 -21.65
CA ALA A 298 30.57 19.89 -22.40
C ALA A 298 30.56 21.08 -21.42
N ASN A 299 31.34 22.09 -21.74
CA ASN A 299 31.50 23.33 -20.97
C ASN A 299 32.11 23.15 -19.56
N GLY A 300 32.82 22.06 -19.29
CA GLY A 300 33.55 21.85 -18.03
C GLY A 300 32.70 21.65 -16.76
N LYS A 301 31.38 21.64 -16.89
CA LYS A 301 30.46 21.58 -15.70
C LYS A 301 30.60 20.34 -14.83
N HIS A 302 31.12 19.25 -15.41
CA HIS A 302 31.32 17.99 -14.66
C HIS A 302 32.81 17.68 -14.44
N SER A 303 33.69 18.62 -14.69
CA SER A 303 35.11 18.52 -14.40
C SER A 303 35.44 19.24 -13.09
N ASN A 304 36.28 18.66 -12.25
CA ASN A 304 36.71 19.27 -10.97
C ASN A 304 35.52 19.64 -10.05
N GLN A 305 34.71 18.66 -9.69
CA GLN A 305 33.52 18.82 -8.85
C GLN A 305 33.77 18.44 -7.40
N THR A 306 33.27 19.22 -6.46
CA THR A 306 33.08 18.80 -5.07
C THR A 306 32.00 17.73 -4.98
N LEU A 307 31.81 17.10 -3.79
CA LEU A 307 30.74 16.13 -3.55
C LEU A 307 29.35 16.77 -3.79
N ALA A 308 29.15 18.01 -3.30
CA ALA A 308 27.90 18.74 -3.49
C ALA A 308 27.62 18.98 -4.99
N GLU A 309 28.59 19.47 -5.75
CA GLU A 309 28.45 19.68 -7.19
C GLU A 309 28.23 18.37 -7.96
N ALA A 310 28.91 17.28 -7.57
CA ALA A 310 28.70 15.96 -8.17
C ALA A 310 27.27 15.43 -7.90
N LEU A 311 26.71 15.73 -6.74
CA LEU A 311 25.31 15.41 -6.39
C LEU A 311 24.33 16.27 -7.20
N ASN A 312 24.56 17.60 -7.30
CA ASN A 312 23.77 18.55 -8.09
C ASN A 312 23.73 18.14 -9.58
N ASN A 313 24.88 17.81 -10.12
CA ASN A 313 25.07 17.40 -11.51
C ASN A 313 24.75 15.91 -11.76
N SER A 314 24.52 15.13 -10.70
CA SER A 314 24.26 13.69 -10.77
C SER A 314 25.35 12.91 -11.54
N CYS A 315 26.64 13.19 -11.29
CA CYS A 315 27.77 12.65 -12.04
C CYS A 315 28.14 11.21 -11.66
N ASN A 316 27.85 10.21 -12.49
CA ASN A 316 28.11 8.79 -12.19
C ASN A 316 29.58 8.46 -11.86
N PRO A 317 30.62 8.96 -12.61
CA PRO A 317 31.99 8.68 -12.27
C PRO A 317 32.41 9.05 -10.85
N CYS A 318 31.95 10.19 -10.30
CA CYS A 318 32.25 10.57 -8.93
C CYS A 318 31.72 9.56 -7.91
N PHE A 319 30.49 9.10 -8.11
CA PHE A 319 29.87 8.10 -7.21
C PHE A 319 30.47 6.70 -7.37
N THR A 320 30.99 6.38 -8.55
CA THR A 320 31.83 5.19 -8.78
C THR A 320 33.11 5.26 -7.93
N ASP A 321 33.82 6.40 -7.99
CA ASP A 321 35.06 6.60 -7.22
C ASP A 321 34.81 6.50 -5.72
N ILE A 322 33.70 7.08 -5.22
CA ILE A 322 33.31 6.99 -3.80
C ILE A 322 33.09 5.54 -3.37
N ALA A 323 32.25 4.80 -4.11
CA ALA A 323 31.93 3.42 -3.76
C ALA A 323 33.18 2.52 -3.76
N LEU A 324 34.02 2.66 -4.78
CA LEU A 324 35.26 1.89 -4.90
C LEU A 324 36.28 2.25 -3.79
N SER A 325 36.41 3.53 -3.44
CA SER A 325 37.32 3.98 -2.40
C SER A 325 36.92 3.46 -1.04
N LEU A 326 35.64 3.51 -0.68
CA LEU A 326 35.10 2.99 0.58
C LEU A 326 35.25 1.46 0.66
N GLY A 327 35.07 0.76 -0.44
CA GLY A 327 35.14 -0.69 -0.52
C GLY A 327 33.84 -1.38 -0.12
N LYS A 328 33.71 -2.65 -0.51
CA LYS A 328 32.45 -3.38 -0.39
C LYS A 328 32.03 -3.64 1.08
N GLU A 329 32.97 -3.98 1.96
CA GLU A 329 32.69 -4.27 3.37
C GLU A 329 32.02 -3.07 4.07
N THR A 330 32.65 -1.89 3.98
CA THR A 330 32.09 -0.65 4.52
C THR A 330 30.73 -0.35 3.87
N PHE A 331 30.66 -0.42 2.54
CA PHE A 331 29.43 -0.06 1.83
C PHE A 331 28.26 -0.97 2.24
N TYR A 332 28.48 -2.28 2.32
CA TYR A 332 27.43 -3.27 2.66
C TYR A 332 26.98 -3.17 4.12
N SER A 333 27.85 -2.80 5.04
CA SER A 333 27.45 -2.57 6.44
C SER A 333 26.40 -1.45 6.55
N TYR A 334 26.58 -0.38 5.77
CA TYR A 334 25.60 0.71 5.70
C TYR A 334 24.32 0.31 4.93
N LEU A 335 24.43 -0.45 3.82
CA LEU A 335 23.24 -0.93 3.13
C LEU A 335 22.33 -1.72 4.08
N SER A 336 22.89 -2.57 4.92
CA SER A 336 22.14 -3.28 5.96
C SER A 336 21.54 -2.33 6.99
N ALA A 337 22.29 -1.32 7.47
CA ALA A 337 21.78 -0.34 8.43
C ALA A 337 20.63 0.51 7.86
N PHE A 338 20.65 0.81 6.55
CA PHE A 338 19.59 1.49 5.81
C PHE A 338 18.42 0.56 5.42
N GLY A 339 18.43 -0.71 5.86
CA GLY A 339 17.35 -1.67 5.66
C GLY A 339 17.29 -2.35 4.27
N PHE A 340 18.28 -2.12 3.38
CA PHE A 340 18.29 -2.76 2.07
C PHE A 340 18.54 -4.26 2.15
N GLY A 341 17.85 -5.02 1.29
CA GLY A 341 17.90 -6.49 1.29
C GLY A 341 16.98 -7.16 2.31
N ASN A 342 16.23 -6.39 3.10
CA ASN A 342 15.26 -6.86 4.07
C ASN A 342 13.90 -6.17 3.87
N LYS A 343 12.83 -6.78 4.39
CA LYS A 343 11.55 -6.10 4.50
C LYS A 343 11.65 -4.93 5.47
N THR A 344 10.91 -3.85 5.22
CA THR A 344 10.85 -2.71 6.15
C THR A 344 10.00 -3.03 7.39
N GLY A 345 9.13 -4.04 7.30
CA GLY A 345 8.23 -4.42 8.38
C GLY A 345 6.91 -3.62 8.39
N ILE A 346 6.58 -2.95 7.30
CA ILE A 346 5.29 -2.27 7.17
C ILE A 346 4.13 -3.24 7.35
N ASP A 347 3.08 -2.78 7.99
CA ASP A 347 1.85 -3.52 8.25
C ASP A 347 0.98 -3.65 6.99
N TYR A 348 1.55 -4.30 5.96
CA TYR A 348 0.94 -4.56 4.67
C TYR A 348 1.36 -5.91 4.11
N SER A 349 0.46 -6.58 3.38
CA SER A 349 0.74 -7.91 2.81
C SER A 349 1.50 -7.80 1.49
N GLY A 350 2.44 -8.73 1.25
CA GLY A 350 3.12 -8.84 -0.04
C GLY A 350 4.34 -7.94 -0.20
N GLU A 351 4.87 -7.38 0.89
CA GLU A 351 6.08 -6.56 0.88
C GLU A 351 7.27 -7.28 0.25
N ALA A 352 7.96 -6.59 -0.68
CA ALA A 352 9.15 -7.09 -1.34
C ALA A 352 10.41 -6.93 -0.48
N TYR A 353 11.35 -7.88 -0.61
CA TYR A 353 12.66 -7.84 0.07
C TYR A 353 13.67 -6.91 -0.61
N GLY A 354 13.43 -6.51 -1.87
CA GLY A 354 14.46 -5.97 -2.73
C GLY A 354 15.40 -7.08 -3.26
N LEU A 355 16.35 -6.68 -4.08
CA LEU A 355 17.39 -7.57 -4.60
C LEU A 355 18.74 -6.93 -4.34
N LEU A 356 19.50 -7.51 -3.43
CA LEU A 356 20.87 -7.14 -3.11
C LEU A 356 21.77 -8.35 -3.33
N MET A 357 22.79 -8.20 -4.18
CA MET A 357 23.79 -9.25 -4.41
C MET A 357 24.51 -9.58 -3.09
N PRO A 358 24.78 -10.86 -2.78
CA PRO A 358 25.60 -11.20 -1.60
C PRO A 358 26.98 -10.52 -1.67
N GLU A 359 27.45 -9.94 -0.57
CA GLU A 359 28.73 -9.21 -0.51
C GLU A 359 29.90 -10.02 -1.07
N SER A 360 29.94 -11.33 -0.79
CA SER A 360 31.00 -12.23 -1.26
C SER A 360 31.09 -12.32 -2.78
N ALA A 361 29.96 -12.13 -3.49
CA ALA A 361 29.88 -12.22 -4.94
C ALA A 361 30.13 -10.89 -5.66
N VAL A 362 30.20 -9.76 -4.92
CA VAL A 362 30.36 -8.41 -5.47
C VAL A 362 31.77 -8.19 -5.98
N ARG A 363 31.88 -7.88 -7.27
CA ARG A 363 33.12 -7.45 -7.94
C ARG A 363 33.24 -5.93 -7.90
N ALA A 364 34.40 -5.39 -8.24
CA ALA A 364 34.60 -3.93 -8.25
C ALA A 364 33.64 -3.24 -9.25
N CYS A 365 33.39 -3.83 -10.41
CA CYS A 365 32.43 -3.27 -11.39
C CYS A 365 30.98 -3.26 -10.88
N ASP A 366 30.61 -4.23 -10.05
CA ASP A 366 29.28 -4.30 -9.45
C ASP A 366 29.14 -3.23 -8.35
N LEU A 367 30.13 -3.11 -7.45
CA LEU A 367 30.17 -2.07 -6.43
C LEU A 367 30.14 -0.65 -7.03
N ALA A 368 30.89 -0.44 -8.12
CA ALA A 368 30.91 0.81 -8.86
C ALA A 368 29.51 1.21 -9.33
N ARG A 369 28.70 0.25 -9.77
CA ARG A 369 27.32 0.48 -10.24
C ARG A 369 26.37 0.67 -9.07
N ILE A 370 26.50 -0.10 -7.99
CA ILE A 370 25.71 0.08 -6.77
C ILE A 370 25.86 1.51 -6.26
N GLY A 371 27.05 2.10 -6.31
CA GLY A 371 27.31 3.48 -5.89
C GLY A 371 26.45 4.55 -6.54
N PHE A 372 25.85 4.29 -7.70
CA PHE A 372 24.89 5.20 -8.34
C PHE A 372 23.54 4.55 -8.64
N GLY A 373 23.20 3.45 -7.92
CA GLY A 373 21.87 2.84 -7.88
C GLY A 373 21.53 1.89 -9.03
N GLN A 374 22.53 1.23 -9.60
CA GLN A 374 22.37 0.11 -10.53
C GLN A 374 22.91 -1.19 -9.92
N THR A 375 22.51 -2.36 -10.43
CA THR A 375 22.88 -3.67 -9.88
C THR A 375 22.35 -3.90 -8.44
N ILE A 376 21.41 -3.08 -8.01
CA ILE A 376 20.60 -3.21 -6.79
C ILE A 376 19.15 -2.91 -7.17
N ALA A 377 18.19 -3.68 -6.67
CA ALA A 377 16.78 -3.36 -6.84
C ALA A 377 16.10 -3.23 -5.49
N VAL A 378 15.33 -2.18 -5.31
CA VAL A 378 14.68 -1.80 -4.06
C VAL A 378 13.22 -1.46 -4.30
N SER A 379 12.37 -1.58 -3.27
CA SER A 379 11.02 -1.04 -3.37
C SER A 379 11.01 0.48 -3.16
N GLY A 380 9.94 1.14 -3.65
CA GLY A 380 9.75 2.57 -3.42
C GLY A 380 9.73 2.92 -1.92
N LEU A 381 9.11 2.06 -1.11
CA LEU A 381 9.07 2.21 0.34
C LEU A 381 10.47 2.07 0.98
N GLN A 382 11.28 1.08 0.59
CA GLN A 382 12.65 0.94 1.08
C GLN A 382 13.49 2.19 0.80
N LEU A 383 13.38 2.73 -0.42
CA LEU A 383 14.10 3.95 -0.79
C LEU A 383 13.62 5.16 0.01
N ALA A 384 12.31 5.30 0.21
CA ALA A 384 11.73 6.38 1.00
C ALA A 384 12.21 6.32 2.47
N CYS A 385 12.16 5.15 3.12
CA CYS A 385 12.64 4.95 4.49
C CYS A 385 14.14 5.21 4.62
N ALA A 386 14.97 4.71 3.70
CA ALA A 386 16.40 4.95 3.70
C ALA A 386 16.72 6.44 3.53
N THR A 387 16.01 7.13 2.63
CA THR A 387 16.17 8.57 2.44
C THR A 387 15.72 9.34 3.68
N ALA A 388 14.57 9.01 4.27
CA ALA A 388 14.08 9.63 5.50
C ALA A 388 15.12 9.50 6.63
N SER A 389 15.70 8.31 6.82
CA SER A 389 16.73 8.14 7.84
C SER A 389 18.01 8.92 7.56
N ALA A 390 18.37 9.11 6.29
CA ALA A 390 19.55 9.87 5.91
C ALA A 390 19.44 11.37 6.26
N ILE A 391 18.22 11.90 6.48
CA ILE A 391 17.98 13.33 6.69
C ILE A 391 17.38 13.68 8.06
N ASN A 392 16.94 12.69 8.84
CA ASN A 392 16.30 12.90 10.15
C ASN A 392 17.29 12.76 11.33
N GLY A 393 18.60 12.79 11.09
CA GLY A 393 19.64 12.53 12.10
C GLY A 393 20.14 11.11 12.11
N GLY A 394 19.74 10.25 11.18
CA GLY A 394 20.18 8.87 11.03
C GLY A 394 19.27 7.84 11.71
N TYR A 395 18.08 8.21 12.13
CA TYR A 395 17.15 7.29 12.79
C TYR A 395 16.32 6.53 11.76
N TYR A 396 16.44 5.21 11.72
CA TYR A 396 15.64 4.34 10.85
C TYR A 396 14.56 3.65 11.68
N TYR A 397 13.30 4.00 11.41
CA TYR A 397 12.13 3.43 12.09
C TYR A 397 11.42 2.40 11.19
N THR A 398 10.62 1.52 11.82
CA THR A 398 9.66 0.68 11.09
C THR A 398 8.55 1.57 10.52
N PRO A 399 8.33 1.61 9.19
CA PRO A 399 7.20 2.35 8.63
C PRO A 399 5.87 1.70 9.03
N ARG A 400 4.82 2.50 9.15
CA ARG A 400 3.49 2.01 9.52
C ARG A 400 2.36 2.73 8.81
N LEU A 401 1.33 1.98 8.49
CA LEU A 401 0.06 2.46 7.92
C LEU A 401 -1.03 2.60 8.97
N VAL A 402 -1.00 1.77 10.03
CA VAL A 402 -2.00 1.79 11.09
C VAL A 402 -1.40 2.38 12.35
N LYS A 403 -2.14 3.32 12.94
CA LYS A 403 -1.82 3.95 14.22
C LYS A 403 -2.38 3.14 15.38
N LYS A 404 -3.67 2.80 15.33
CA LYS A 404 -4.33 2.02 16.39
C LYS A 404 -5.52 1.21 15.89
N VAL A 405 -5.85 0.18 16.70
CA VAL A 405 -7.05 -0.64 16.59
C VAL A 405 -7.87 -0.41 17.86
N TYR A 406 -9.18 -0.08 17.73
CA TYR A 406 -10.01 0.33 18.87
C TYR A 406 -11.47 -0.09 18.67
N ALA A 407 -12.20 -0.28 19.77
CA ALA A 407 -13.63 -0.59 19.76
C ALA A 407 -14.51 0.68 19.64
N ASP A 408 -15.80 0.50 19.32
CA ASP A 408 -16.76 1.61 19.18
C ASP A 408 -16.93 2.45 20.46
N ASP A 409 -16.71 1.86 21.62
CA ASP A 409 -16.74 2.55 22.92
C ASP A 409 -15.46 3.36 23.24
N GLY A 410 -14.47 3.31 22.33
CA GLY A 410 -13.20 4.00 22.46
C GLY A 410 -12.10 3.17 23.16
N TYR A 411 -12.37 1.93 23.56
CA TYR A 411 -11.35 1.04 24.12
C TYR A 411 -10.27 0.76 23.07
N VAL A 412 -9.01 1.10 23.35
CA VAL A 412 -7.87 0.85 22.47
C VAL A 412 -7.33 -0.55 22.73
N LEU A 413 -7.48 -1.43 21.74
CA LEU A 413 -6.95 -2.80 21.79
C LEU A 413 -5.45 -2.83 21.48
N GLN A 414 -5.00 -2.07 20.51
CA GLN A 414 -3.62 -1.98 20.08
C GLN A 414 -3.31 -0.57 19.62
N GLU A 415 -2.19 -0.02 20.07
CA GLU A 415 -1.60 1.22 19.56
C GLU A 415 -0.16 0.95 19.12
N ARG A 416 0.25 1.50 17.99
CA ARG A 416 1.57 1.30 17.43
C ARG A 416 2.37 2.60 17.53
N GLU A 417 3.44 2.55 18.30
CA GLU A 417 4.39 3.64 18.41
C GLU A 417 5.53 3.51 17.39
N ALA A 418 6.34 4.57 17.27
CA ALA A 418 7.52 4.55 16.41
C ALA A 418 8.56 3.55 16.97
N GLU A 419 8.92 2.55 16.18
CA GLU A 419 9.88 1.53 16.53
C GLU A 419 11.23 1.79 15.83
N LEU A 420 12.21 2.20 16.61
CA LEU A 420 13.56 2.45 16.10
C LEU A 420 14.28 1.12 15.83
N GLN A 421 14.68 0.89 14.58
CA GLN A 421 15.37 -0.32 14.14
C GLN A 421 16.89 -0.17 14.15
N SER A 422 17.38 0.97 13.68
CA SER A 422 18.82 1.21 13.57
C SER A 422 19.13 2.71 13.57
N ARG A 423 20.41 3.01 13.75
CA ARG A 423 20.97 4.32 13.45
C ARG A 423 21.90 4.21 12.26
N THR A 424 21.56 4.86 11.16
CA THR A 424 22.26 4.71 9.88
C THR A 424 23.50 5.58 9.78
N ILE A 425 23.41 6.84 10.20
CA ILE A 425 24.49 7.84 10.20
C ILE A 425 24.36 8.76 11.41
N SER A 426 25.39 9.59 11.64
CA SER A 426 25.35 10.62 12.67
C SER A 426 24.47 11.82 12.26
N GLU A 427 23.96 12.53 13.25
CA GLU A 427 23.20 13.79 13.04
C GLU A 427 24.00 14.83 12.25
N LYS A 428 25.32 14.87 12.49
CA LYS A 428 26.23 15.76 11.76
C LYS A 428 26.29 15.41 10.26
N ALA A 429 26.37 14.12 9.92
CA ALA A 429 26.36 13.67 8.52
C ALA A 429 25.03 13.97 7.86
N SER A 430 23.94 13.71 8.57
CA SER A 430 22.57 13.99 8.13
C SER A 430 22.36 15.49 7.81
N THR A 431 22.79 16.37 8.70
CA THR A 431 22.70 17.84 8.50
C THR A 431 23.49 18.31 7.27
N ILE A 432 24.70 17.75 7.06
CA ILE A 432 25.53 18.10 5.90
C ILE A 432 24.83 17.63 4.61
N LEU A 433 24.31 16.40 4.61
CA LEU A 433 23.63 15.83 3.47
C LEU A 433 22.37 16.62 3.11
N ALA A 434 21.53 16.98 4.08
CA ALA A 434 20.31 17.76 3.87
C ALA A 434 20.59 19.09 3.14
N LYS A 435 21.66 19.81 3.55
CA LYS A 435 22.11 21.03 2.86
C LYS A 435 22.56 20.77 1.42
N MET A 436 23.24 19.64 1.15
CA MET A 436 23.64 19.28 -0.22
C MET A 436 22.43 18.95 -1.08
N LEU A 437 21.41 18.28 -0.52
CA LEU A 437 20.16 17.95 -1.23
C LEU A 437 19.34 19.22 -1.53
N GLN A 438 19.35 20.22 -0.64
CA GLN A 438 18.77 21.52 -0.94
C GLN A 438 19.48 22.16 -2.14
N GLY A 439 20.82 22.11 -2.23
CA GLY A 439 21.58 22.60 -3.37
C GLY A 439 21.20 21.94 -4.71
N VAL A 440 20.77 20.66 -4.68
CA VAL A 440 20.26 19.99 -5.88
C VAL A 440 18.98 20.65 -6.41
N VAL A 441 18.13 21.17 -5.54
CA VAL A 441 16.90 21.88 -5.92
C VAL A 441 17.21 23.34 -6.26
N ASP A 442 18.05 24.01 -5.50
CA ASP A 442 18.37 25.43 -5.73
C ASP A 442 19.16 25.64 -7.03
N ASP A 443 20.23 24.84 -7.26
CA ASP A 443 21.19 25.04 -8.34
C ASP A 443 21.37 23.83 -9.30
N GLY A 444 20.86 22.66 -8.92
CA GLY A 444 21.10 21.41 -9.59
C GLY A 444 19.99 20.94 -10.55
N SER A 445 19.91 19.62 -10.68
CA SER A 445 18.96 18.91 -11.55
C SER A 445 17.50 18.93 -11.03
N GLY A 446 17.28 19.34 -9.77
CA GLY A 446 15.98 19.35 -9.08
C GLY A 446 15.22 20.68 -9.14
N LYS A 447 15.67 21.68 -9.88
CA LYS A 447 15.10 23.07 -9.90
C LYS A 447 13.57 23.15 -10.06
N LYS A 448 12.96 22.17 -10.74
CA LYS A 448 11.51 22.15 -10.94
C LYS A 448 10.71 21.84 -9.67
N ALA A 449 11.37 21.36 -8.60
CA ALA A 449 10.75 21.08 -7.31
C ALA A 449 10.80 22.29 -6.36
N ALA A 450 11.44 23.40 -6.73
CA ALA A 450 11.51 24.58 -5.90
C ALA A 450 10.12 25.20 -5.69
N VAL A 451 9.85 25.56 -4.43
CA VAL A 451 8.63 26.27 -4.01
C VAL A 451 9.04 27.49 -3.21
N ASP A 452 8.57 28.67 -3.61
CA ASP A 452 8.91 29.92 -2.94
C ASP A 452 8.51 29.92 -1.45
N GLY A 453 9.44 30.28 -0.59
CA GLY A 453 9.25 30.31 0.85
C GLY A 453 9.49 29.00 1.59
N TYR A 454 9.85 27.91 0.87
CA TYR A 454 10.17 26.62 1.46
C TYR A 454 11.60 26.17 1.13
N ALA A 455 12.28 25.59 2.13
CA ALA A 455 13.56 24.93 1.91
C ALA A 455 13.30 23.48 1.46
N ILE A 456 13.49 23.22 0.18
CA ILE A 456 13.26 21.89 -0.41
C ILE A 456 14.59 21.30 -0.85
N GLY A 457 14.87 20.09 -0.39
CA GLY A 457 15.97 19.26 -0.87
C GLY A 457 15.43 18.10 -1.71
N GLY A 458 16.25 17.55 -2.60
CA GLY A 458 15.78 16.43 -3.37
C GLY A 458 16.82 15.81 -4.29
N LYS A 459 16.45 14.71 -4.94
CA LYS A 459 17.28 14.06 -5.97
C LYS A 459 16.42 13.47 -7.06
N THR A 460 16.78 13.79 -8.30
CA THR A 460 16.18 13.16 -9.47
C THR A 460 16.92 11.89 -9.86
N GLY A 461 16.18 10.87 -10.27
CA GLY A 461 16.71 9.66 -10.88
C GLY A 461 15.96 9.33 -12.14
N VAL A 462 16.67 8.85 -13.16
CA VAL A 462 16.09 8.32 -14.39
C VAL A 462 16.77 6.99 -14.66
N LEU A 463 15.96 5.93 -14.77
CA LEU A 463 16.41 4.64 -15.24
C LEU A 463 15.42 4.12 -16.28
N GLY A 464 15.87 3.98 -17.53
CA GLY A 464 14.97 3.61 -18.62
C GLY A 464 13.83 4.62 -18.78
N LEU A 465 12.59 4.17 -18.52
CA LEU A 465 11.36 4.99 -18.61
C LEU A 465 10.89 5.56 -17.26
N SER A 466 11.60 5.27 -16.17
CA SER A 466 11.20 5.69 -14.82
C SER A 466 11.87 6.98 -14.40
N CYS A 467 11.12 7.93 -13.85
CA CYS A 467 11.65 9.16 -13.24
C CYS A 467 11.24 9.14 -11.75
N VAL A 468 12.21 9.21 -10.85
CA VAL A 468 11.98 9.26 -9.40
C VAL A 468 12.45 10.59 -8.88
N ILE A 469 11.60 11.29 -8.15
CA ILE A 469 11.92 12.53 -7.43
C ILE A 469 11.74 12.25 -5.96
N VAL A 470 12.80 12.47 -5.18
CA VAL A 470 12.73 12.47 -3.72
C VAL A 470 12.84 13.93 -3.30
N ALA A 471 11.76 14.48 -2.75
CA ALA A 471 11.72 15.81 -2.16
C ALA A 471 11.73 15.69 -0.62
N ILE A 472 12.45 16.58 0.04
CA ILE A 472 12.71 16.56 1.49
C ILE A 472 12.41 17.93 2.04
#